data_a8c2034deff4d08f45ad5f8136dc0687
#
_entry.id   a8c2034deff4d08f45ad5f8136dc0687
#
_cell.length_a   1.000
_cell.length_b   1.000
_cell.length_c   1.000
_cell.angle_alpha   90.00
_cell.angle_beta   90.00
_cell.angle_gamma   90.00
#
_symmetry.space_group_name_H-M   'P 1'
#
loop_
_entity.id
_entity.type
_entity.pdbx_description
1 polymer ?
#
loop_
_entity_poly.entity_id
_entity_poly.type
_entity_poly.pdbx_seq_one_letter_code
_entity_poly.pdbx_strand_id
1 'polypeptide(L)'
;LEQVIATNDIGGIAGVGNRIGLLMGTMMLAAPYLTSAGYHAAEARHARGIGREFFGDPIEPGTPPRTLMLTDTFDELNGVAGTMRNLADRAAALDLPITVVAPGVRSARKNGLITVRPLVSLPVPAYRDDSLALGIPSLIELLDIVEESGAEAIHAATPGPMGLAGMLVARVLGLPFAITHSTQLARYTLALTGDRLAAEAVRASSTWLYKQADLVFTPTALIAEGLAAEGIDPDKIRIFGRGVDTRRFDPSRRSWFARRALTRDADTVLVLVVARLSKEKGIDRLIDAVNMVARDGHKVRLAIVGDGPARAALEAKLEHSQHKLLGPMVGPRLAAVFASADIFCLPSMTETLGQVALEAQASGIPTIVPRDTALAEQVIDGVTGIHAESASAEDIAAALLPLVTDEHHRLRMGEAARASMMSRPTWDDIFAGLVDHYADLHRDDPVERLMLRRSIEAGVL
;
A
#
# COMPACT_ATOMS: atom_id res chain seq x y z
N LEU A 1 -9.38 6.16 22.85
CA LEU A 1 -10.07 5.90 24.13
C LEU A 1 -9.77 7.02 25.13
N GLU A 2 -8.50 7.43 25.35
CA GLU A 2 -8.18 8.53 26.28
C GLU A 2 -8.78 9.87 25.87
N GLN A 3 -8.87 10.21 24.59
CA GLN A 3 -9.57 11.41 24.12
C GLN A 3 -11.09 11.34 24.36
N VAL A 4 -11.69 10.15 24.23
CA VAL A 4 -13.12 9.93 24.54
C VAL A 4 -13.36 10.00 26.04
N ILE A 5 -12.42 9.51 26.84
CA ILE A 5 -12.46 9.61 28.32
C ILE A 5 -12.23 11.05 28.78
N ALA A 6 -11.29 11.77 28.14
CA ALA A 6 -10.97 13.16 28.49
C ALA A 6 -12.07 14.17 28.10
N THR A 7 -12.93 13.85 27.12
CA THR A 7 -14.05 14.70 26.70
C THR A 7 -15.37 14.39 27.39
N ASN A 8 -15.41 13.40 28.31
CA ASN A 8 -16.62 12.95 28.98
C ASN A 8 -17.77 12.58 28.04
N ASP A 9 -17.45 12.15 26.80
CA ASP A 9 -18.42 11.78 25.76
C ASP A 9 -18.92 10.35 25.97
N ILE A 10 -19.79 10.20 26.96
CA ILE A 10 -20.49 8.94 27.29
C ILE A 10 -21.30 8.45 26.08
N GLY A 11 -21.77 9.35 25.20
CA GLY A 11 -22.49 9.01 23.99
C GLY A 11 -21.60 8.30 22.98
N GLY A 12 -20.34 8.72 22.83
CA GLY A 12 -19.34 8.06 21.97
C GLY A 12 -18.99 6.64 22.43
N ILE A 13 -18.79 6.44 23.74
CA ILE A 13 -18.50 5.11 24.33
C ILE A 13 -19.70 4.17 24.17
N ALA A 14 -20.92 4.65 24.47
CA ALA A 14 -22.15 3.86 24.26
C ALA A 14 -22.36 3.51 22.79
N GLY A 15 -22.05 4.42 21.87
CA GLY A 15 -22.12 4.19 20.44
C GLY A 15 -21.16 3.08 19.95
N VAL A 16 -19.93 3.07 20.46
CA VAL A 16 -18.93 2.02 20.16
C VAL A 16 -19.39 0.68 20.78
N GLY A 17 -19.86 0.68 22.03
CA GLY A 17 -20.37 -0.52 22.70
C GLY A 17 -21.54 -1.15 21.96
N ASN A 18 -22.50 -0.35 21.48
CA ASN A 18 -23.63 -0.83 20.68
C ASN A 18 -23.18 -1.42 19.33
N ARG A 19 -22.19 -0.81 18.66
CA ARG A 19 -21.63 -1.32 17.41
C ARG A 19 -20.89 -2.65 17.59
N ILE A 20 -20.14 -2.79 18.67
CA ILE A 20 -19.48 -4.06 19.04
C ILE A 20 -20.54 -5.13 19.39
N GLY A 21 -21.59 -4.78 20.14
CA GLY A 21 -22.68 -5.68 20.45
C GLY A 21 -23.42 -6.16 19.20
N LEU A 22 -23.68 -5.27 18.25
CA LEU A 22 -24.25 -5.61 16.96
C LEU A 22 -23.35 -6.56 16.17
N LEU A 23 -22.06 -6.30 16.14
CA LEU A 23 -21.07 -7.15 15.46
C LEU A 23 -21.04 -8.55 16.06
N MET A 24 -20.98 -8.66 17.41
CA MET A 24 -21.02 -9.96 18.10
C MET A 24 -22.33 -10.71 17.83
N GLY A 25 -23.46 -10.00 17.86
CA GLY A 25 -24.77 -10.58 17.52
C GLY A 25 -24.82 -11.11 16.08
N THR A 26 -24.28 -10.35 15.15
CA THR A 26 -24.19 -10.76 13.73
C THR A 26 -23.29 -11.98 13.54
N MET A 27 -22.14 -12.03 14.26
CA MET A 27 -21.28 -13.21 14.27
C MET A 27 -21.94 -14.45 14.85
N MET A 28 -22.71 -14.31 15.93
CA MET A 28 -23.48 -15.43 16.49
C MET A 28 -24.56 -15.94 15.53
N LEU A 29 -25.26 -15.04 14.83
CA LEU A 29 -26.23 -15.43 13.81
C LEU A 29 -25.57 -16.08 12.58
N ALA A 30 -24.35 -15.70 12.24
CA ALA A 30 -23.59 -16.29 11.14
C ALA A 30 -22.99 -17.67 11.49
N ALA A 31 -22.81 -18.00 12.77
CA ALA A 31 -22.14 -19.22 13.21
C ALA A 31 -22.70 -20.53 12.60
N PRO A 32 -24.02 -20.75 12.50
CA PRO A 32 -24.57 -21.96 11.86
C PRO A 32 -24.19 -22.04 10.37
N TYR A 33 -24.23 -20.91 9.66
CA TYR A 33 -23.86 -20.83 8.24
C TYR A 33 -22.37 -21.10 8.04
N LEU A 34 -21.51 -20.51 8.88
CA LEU A 34 -20.07 -20.74 8.84
C LEU A 34 -19.73 -22.21 9.12
N THR A 35 -20.42 -22.83 10.08
CA THR A 35 -20.22 -24.24 10.40
C THR A 35 -20.67 -25.14 9.24
N SER A 36 -21.84 -24.86 8.65
CA SER A 36 -22.35 -25.60 7.50
C SER A 36 -21.43 -25.45 6.27
N ALA A 37 -21.02 -24.23 5.95
CA ALA A 37 -20.10 -23.97 4.86
C ALA A 37 -18.76 -24.69 5.05
N GLY A 38 -18.20 -24.65 6.27
CA GLY A 38 -16.98 -25.37 6.61
C GLY A 38 -17.10 -26.89 6.46
N TYR A 39 -18.24 -27.45 6.86
CA TYR A 39 -18.53 -28.89 6.69
C TYR A 39 -18.59 -29.26 5.20
N HIS A 40 -19.38 -28.54 4.39
CA HIS A 40 -19.49 -28.80 2.96
C HIS A 40 -18.16 -28.58 2.22
N ALA A 41 -17.37 -27.59 2.61
CA ALA A 41 -16.05 -27.38 2.05
C ALA A 41 -15.09 -28.55 2.38
N ALA A 42 -15.18 -29.11 3.60
CA ALA A 42 -14.41 -30.28 3.99
C ALA A 42 -14.79 -31.53 3.20
N GLU A 43 -16.10 -31.78 3.03
CA GLU A 43 -16.60 -32.89 2.19
C GLU A 43 -16.17 -32.72 0.72
N ALA A 44 -16.29 -31.51 0.16
CA ALA A 44 -15.86 -31.24 -1.21
C ALA A 44 -14.34 -31.44 -1.41
N ARG A 45 -13.52 -31.08 -0.41
CA ARG A 45 -12.07 -31.36 -0.45
C ARG A 45 -11.79 -32.86 -0.42
N HIS A 46 -12.46 -33.59 0.46
CA HIS A 46 -12.32 -35.04 0.55
C HIS A 46 -12.73 -35.72 -0.76
N ALA A 47 -13.87 -35.35 -1.34
CA ALA A 47 -14.32 -35.85 -2.62
C ALA A 47 -13.33 -35.53 -3.77
N ARG A 48 -12.75 -34.31 -3.79
CA ARG A 48 -11.69 -33.96 -4.75
C ARG A 48 -10.42 -34.80 -4.55
N GLY A 49 -10.01 -35.03 -3.30
CA GLY A 49 -8.87 -35.90 -3.00
C GLY A 49 -9.06 -37.31 -3.56
N ILE A 50 -10.23 -37.90 -3.34
CA ILE A 50 -10.59 -39.22 -3.92
C ILE A 50 -10.59 -39.13 -5.46
N GLY A 51 -11.20 -38.08 -6.04
CA GLY A 51 -11.22 -37.90 -7.49
C GLY A 51 -9.82 -37.81 -8.12
N ARG A 52 -8.91 -37.08 -7.47
CA ARG A 52 -7.50 -36.99 -7.90
C ARG A 52 -6.79 -38.33 -7.86
N GLU A 53 -7.01 -39.13 -6.82
CA GLU A 53 -6.40 -40.45 -6.66
C GLU A 53 -6.86 -41.41 -7.77
N PHE A 54 -8.13 -41.35 -8.19
CA PHE A 54 -8.67 -42.27 -9.19
C PHE A 54 -8.60 -41.76 -10.63
N PHE A 55 -8.66 -40.48 -10.86
CA PHE A 55 -8.80 -39.86 -12.20
C PHE A 55 -7.64 -38.92 -12.58
N GLY A 56 -6.67 -38.73 -11.67
CA GLY A 56 -5.61 -37.73 -11.82
C GLY A 56 -6.09 -36.31 -11.47
N ASP A 57 -5.14 -35.38 -11.37
CA ASP A 57 -5.46 -33.99 -11.09
C ASP A 57 -5.98 -33.30 -12.37
N PRO A 58 -7.21 -32.77 -12.39
CA PRO A 58 -7.75 -32.08 -13.56
C PRO A 58 -7.09 -30.71 -13.78
N ILE A 59 -6.30 -30.21 -12.82
CA ILE A 59 -5.59 -28.94 -12.89
C ILE A 59 -4.14 -29.21 -13.29
N GLU A 60 -3.69 -28.59 -14.40
CA GLU A 60 -2.30 -28.68 -14.82
C GLU A 60 -1.38 -28.09 -13.74
N PRO A 61 -0.27 -28.77 -13.41
CA PRO A 61 0.69 -28.24 -12.47
C PRO A 61 1.18 -26.84 -12.88
N GLY A 62 1.09 -25.88 -11.97
CA GLY A 62 1.49 -24.48 -12.23
C GLY A 62 0.35 -23.58 -12.71
N THR A 63 -0.88 -24.07 -12.88
CA THR A 63 -2.04 -23.22 -13.13
C THR A 63 -2.31 -22.35 -11.88
N PRO A 64 -2.32 -21.02 -12.00
CA PRO A 64 -2.57 -20.15 -10.85
C PRO A 64 -4.03 -20.22 -10.41
N PRO A 65 -4.32 -20.21 -9.09
CA PRO A 65 -5.67 -20.25 -8.56
C PRO A 65 -6.45 -18.96 -8.87
N ARG A 66 -7.74 -19.10 -9.08
CA ARG A 66 -8.65 -17.94 -9.08
C ARG A 66 -8.65 -17.30 -7.70
N THR A 67 -8.17 -16.08 -7.62
CA THR A 67 -7.89 -15.41 -6.36
C THR A 67 -8.80 -14.20 -6.15
N LEU A 68 -9.43 -14.11 -4.97
CA LEU A 68 -10.10 -12.88 -4.53
C LEU A 68 -9.10 -12.00 -3.78
N MET A 69 -8.85 -10.80 -4.31
CA MET A 69 -8.01 -9.78 -3.68
C MET A 69 -8.88 -8.82 -2.85
N LEU A 70 -8.89 -8.98 -1.54
CA LEU A 70 -9.70 -8.16 -0.63
C LEU A 70 -8.92 -6.93 -0.17
N THR A 71 -9.53 -5.75 -0.24
CA THR A 71 -8.91 -4.49 0.18
C THR A 71 -9.85 -3.66 1.05
N ASP A 72 -9.30 -2.94 2.03
CA ASP A 72 -10.07 -2.00 2.86
C ASP A 72 -10.22 -0.62 2.21
N THR A 73 -9.42 -0.32 1.17
CA THR A 73 -9.39 0.99 0.49
C THR A 73 -9.41 0.81 -1.03
N PHE A 74 -10.27 1.58 -1.71
CA PHE A 74 -10.37 1.53 -3.18
C PHE A 74 -10.58 2.90 -3.80
N ASP A 75 -11.48 3.71 -3.25
CA ASP A 75 -11.83 5.04 -3.78
C ASP A 75 -10.94 6.16 -3.25
N GLU A 76 -10.18 5.91 -2.19
CA GLU A 76 -9.33 6.89 -1.53
C GLU A 76 -8.08 7.26 -2.35
N LEU A 77 -7.54 8.45 -2.07
CA LEU A 77 -6.30 8.94 -2.68
C LEU A 77 -5.08 8.43 -1.90
N ASN A 78 -4.78 7.14 -2.02
CA ASN A 78 -3.58 6.53 -1.44
C ASN A 78 -2.96 5.49 -2.39
N GLY A 79 -1.73 5.08 -2.09
CA GLY A 79 -0.96 4.17 -2.94
C GLY A 79 -1.57 2.76 -3.04
N VAL A 80 -2.21 2.26 -1.98
CA VAL A 80 -2.87 0.95 -1.98
C VAL A 80 -4.09 0.98 -2.87
N ALA A 81 -4.99 1.95 -2.67
CA ALA A 81 -6.18 2.13 -3.50
C ALA A 81 -5.82 2.32 -4.99
N GLY A 82 -4.76 3.10 -5.29
CA GLY A 82 -4.23 3.25 -6.64
C GLY A 82 -3.78 1.92 -7.25
N THR A 83 -3.10 1.08 -6.48
CA THR A 83 -2.69 -0.27 -6.91
C THR A 83 -3.90 -1.17 -7.16
N MET A 84 -4.88 -1.15 -6.27
CA MET A 84 -6.08 -2.00 -6.41
C MET A 84 -6.94 -1.59 -7.61
N ARG A 85 -7.07 -0.29 -7.90
CA ARG A 85 -7.72 0.19 -9.13
C ARG A 85 -6.98 -0.28 -10.39
N ASN A 86 -5.65 -0.11 -10.42
CA ASN A 86 -4.84 -0.62 -11.52
C ASN A 86 -4.98 -2.13 -11.70
N LEU A 87 -5.00 -2.89 -10.61
CA LEU A 87 -5.17 -4.34 -10.65
C LEU A 87 -6.54 -4.71 -11.20
N ALA A 88 -7.63 -4.10 -10.70
CA ALA A 88 -8.98 -4.39 -11.17
C ALA A 88 -9.14 -4.13 -12.67
N ASP A 89 -8.64 -2.98 -13.16
CA ASP A 89 -8.71 -2.61 -14.57
C ASP A 89 -7.89 -3.57 -15.45
N ARG A 90 -6.69 -3.96 -15.02
CA ARG A 90 -5.78 -4.81 -15.79
C ARG A 90 -6.12 -6.29 -15.68
N ALA A 91 -6.60 -6.76 -14.54
CA ALA A 91 -7.03 -8.14 -14.37
C ALA A 91 -8.11 -8.49 -15.41
N ALA A 92 -9.09 -7.60 -15.60
CA ALA A 92 -10.12 -7.79 -16.62
C ALA A 92 -9.58 -7.67 -18.05
N ALA A 93 -8.60 -6.79 -18.29
CA ALA A 93 -8.03 -6.56 -19.63
C ALA A 93 -7.07 -7.68 -20.08
N LEU A 94 -6.36 -8.29 -19.14
CA LEU A 94 -5.34 -9.33 -19.36
C LEU A 94 -5.83 -10.74 -19.03
N ASP A 95 -7.10 -10.88 -18.69
CA ASP A 95 -7.73 -12.16 -18.27
C ASP A 95 -6.95 -12.84 -17.11
N LEU A 96 -6.51 -12.03 -16.15
CA LEU A 96 -5.82 -12.56 -14.97
C LEU A 96 -6.84 -13.23 -14.02
N PRO A 97 -6.48 -14.34 -13.36
CA PRO A 97 -7.36 -15.04 -12.45
C PRO A 97 -7.53 -14.31 -11.09
N ILE A 98 -7.70 -12.99 -11.13
CA ILE A 98 -7.80 -12.13 -9.95
C ILE A 98 -9.06 -11.27 -10.05
N THR A 99 -9.85 -11.25 -8.97
CA THR A 99 -10.97 -10.32 -8.81
C THR A 99 -10.77 -9.51 -7.53
N VAL A 100 -10.82 -8.19 -7.64
CA VAL A 100 -10.71 -7.28 -6.49
C VAL A 100 -12.05 -7.19 -5.77
N VAL A 101 -12.04 -7.32 -4.44
CA VAL A 101 -13.21 -7.13 -3.57
C VAL A 101 -12.95 -5.97 -2.65
N ALA A 102 -13.79 -4.95 -2.69
CA ALA A 102 -13.62 -3.70 -1.95
C ALA A 102 -14.92 -3.25 -1.26
N PRO A 103 -14.85 -2.49 -0.16
CA PRO A 103 -16.03 -1.86 0.41
C PRO A 103 -16.62 -0.83 -0.56
N GLY A 104 -17.95 -0.72 -0.59
CA GLY A 104 -18.66 0.23 -1.44
C GLY A 104 -19.99 0.66 -0.84
N VAL A 105 -20.60 1.70 -1.40
CA VAL A 105 -21.90 2.23 -0.93
C VAL A 105 -23.02 1.19 -1.09
N ARG A 106 -22.88 0.32 -2.07
CA ARG A 106 -23.77 -0.83 -2.34
C ARG A 106 -22.97 -1.96 -2.97
N SER A 107 -23.46 -3.18 -2.80
CA SER A 107 -22.90 -4.34 -3.46
C SER A 107 -23.14 -4.26 -4.96
N ALA A 108 -22.09 -4.41 -5.74
CA ALA A 108 -22.11 -4.36 -7.19
C ALA A 108 -20.98 -5.20 -7.78
N ARG A 109 -21.16 -5.67 -9.02
CA ARG A 109 -20.15 -6.41 -9.78
C ARG A 109 -19.85 -5.68 -11.08
N LYS A 110 -18.58 -5.46 -11.32
CA LYS A 110 -18.06 -4.90 -12.56
C LYS A 110 -16.81 -5.71 -12.92
N ASN A 111 -16.44 -5.77 -14.18
CA ASN A 111 -15.26 -6.50 -14.63
C ASN A 111 -14.05 -6.25 -13.71
N GLY A 112 -13.49 -7.32 -13.15
CA GLY A 112 -12.35 -7.29 -12.23
C GLY A 112 -12.61 -6.73 -10.83
N LEU A 113 -13.83 -6.22 -10.52
CA LEU A 113 -14.18 -5.60 -9.23
C LEU A 113 -15.54 -6.07 -8.71
N ILE A 114 -15.58 -6.46 -7.46
CA ILE A 114 -16.80 -6.66 -6.67
C ILE A 114 -16.78 -5.66 -5.52
N THR A 115 -17.85 -4.88 -5.36
CA THR A 115 -18.02 -4.04 -4.18
C THR A 115 -19.01 -4.68 -3.22
N VAL A 116 -18.71 -4.64 -1.93
CA VAL A 116 -19.54 -5.16 -0.84
C VAL A 116 -19.98 -4.02 0.07
N ARG A 117 -21.24 -4.01 0.47
CA ARG A 117 -21.72 -3.01 1.42
C ARG A 117 -21.28 -3.42 2.83
N PRO A 118 -20.53 -2.58 3.55
CA PRO A 118 -20.17 -2.89 4.93
C PRO A 118 -21.39 -2.96 5.84
N LEU A 119 -21.40 -3.93 6.78
CA LEU A 119 -22.39 -4.00 7.86
C LEU A 119 -22.21 -2.82 8.81
N VAL A 120 -20.95 -2.49 9.10
CA VAL A 120 -20.56 -1.38 9.98
C VAL A 120 -19.36 -0.68 9.35
N SER A 121 -19.37 0.66 9.36
CA SER A 121 -18.24 1.48 8.99
C SER A 121 -17.68 2.16 10.23
N LEU A 122 -16.37 2.00 10.46
CA LEU A 122 -15.67 2.59 11.60
C LEU A 122 -14.79 3.71 11.06
N PRO A 123 -15.07 4.99 11.41
CA PRO A 123 -14.20 6.09 11.02
C PRO A 123 -12.83 5.91 11.69
N VAL A 124 -11.77 6.21 10.97
CA VAL A 124 -10.41 6.19 11.52
C VAL A 124 -10.16 7.54 12.19
N PRO A 125 -9.99 7.60 13.53
CA PRO A 125 -9.95 8.86 14.29
C PRO A 125 -8.86 9.86 13.87
N ALA A 126 -7.82 9.35 13.21
CA ALA A 126 -6.71 10.17 12.71
C ALA A 126 -7.04 10.92 11.40
N TYR A 127 -8.20 10.65 10.81
CA TYR A 127 -8.70 11.28 9.60
C TYR A 127 -9.89 12.16 9.96
N ARG A 128 -9.63 13.47 10.19
CA ARG A 128 -10.62 14.42 10.74
C ARG A 128 -11.88 14.63 9.90
N ASP A 129 -11.89 14.19 8.64
CA ASP A 129 -12.97 14.50 7.69
C ASP A 129 -13.77 13.26 7.30
N ASP A 130 -13.82 12.20 8.12
CA ASP A 130 -14.46 10.91 7.79
C ASP A 130 -14.04 10.34 6.41
N SER A 131 -12.93 10.85 5.87
CA SER A 131 -12.44 10.50 4.54
C SER A 131 -11.87 9.08 4.46
N LEU A 132 -11.64 8.43 5.60
CA LEU A 132 -11.31 7.02 5.69
C LEU A 132 -12.14 6.35 6.78
N ALA A 133 -13.02 5.47 6.34
CA ALA A 133 -13.76 4.56 7.23
C ALA A 133 -13.43 3.12 6.87
N LEU A 134 -13.10 2.31 7.87
CA LEU A 134 -12.87 0.89 7.70
C LEU A 134 -14.22 0.17 7.72
N GLY A 135 -14.57 -0.49 6.63
CA GLY A 135 -15.81 -1.24 6.48
C GLY A 135 -15.67 -2.69 6.94
N ILE A 136 -16.52 -3.12 7.87
CA ILE A 136 -16.61 -4.52 8.27
C ILE A 136 -17.60 -5.22 7.33
N PRO A 137 -17.16 -6.18 6.49
CA PRO A 137 -18.03 -6.86 5.54
C PRO A 137 -18.89 -7.92 6.22
N SER A 138 -19.95 -8.36 5.54
CA SER A 138 -20.69 -9.57 5.91
C SER A 138 -19.86 -10.81 5.57
N LEU A 139 -19.60 -11.67 6.54
CA LEU A 139 -18.95 -12.96 6.29
C LEU A 139 -19.79 -13.87 5.38
N ILE A 140 -21.10 -13.81 5.49
CA ILE A 140 -22.04 -14.59 4.66
C ILE A 140 -21.93 -14.11 3.20
N GLU A 141 -21.96 -12.78 2.97
CA GLU A 141 -21.81 -12.23 1.62
C GLU A 141 -20.43 -12.57 1.01
N LEU A 142 -19.37 -12.61 1.83
CA LEU A 142 -18.06 -13.05 1.35
C LEU A 142 -18.02 -14.54 1.01
N LEU A 143 -18.72 -15.41 1.76
CA LEU A 143 -18.88 -16.82 1.41
C LEU A 143 -19.58 -16.99 0.07
N ASP A 144 -20.69 -16.27 -0.13
CA ASP A 144 -21.45 -16.29 -1.39
C ASP A 144 -20.57 -15.83 -2.57
N ILE A 145 -19.75 -14.76 -2.37
CA ILE A 145 -18.83 -14.27 -3.38
C ILE A 145 -17.77 -15.33 -3.74
N VAL A 146 -17.21 -16.02 -2.75
CA VAL A 146 -16.22 -17.09 -2.98
C VAL A 146 -16.85 -18.23 -3.78
N GLU A 147 -18.06 -18.67 -3.41
CA GLU A 147 -18.76 -19.75 -4.10
C GLU A 147 -19.10 -19.37 -5.54
N GLU A 148 -19.73 -18.21 -5.74
CA GLU A 148 -20.17 -17.75 -7.06
C GLU A 148 -19.01 -17.41 -8.01
N SER A 149 -17.89 -16.91 -7.49
CA SER A 149 -16.66 -16.65 -8.29
C SER A 149 -15.87 -17.93 -8.55
N GLY A 150 -16.14 -19.00 -7.80
CA GLY A 150 -15.32 -20.20 -7.79
C GLY A 150 -13.89 -19.93 -7.37
N ALA A 151 -13.67 -19.01 -6.43
CA ALA A 151 -12.35 -18.65 -5.96
C ALA A 151 -11.68 -19.82 -5.23
N GLU A 152 -10.39 -19.96 -5.47
CA GLU A 152 -9.54 -21.05 -4.98
C GLU A 152 -8.49 -20.54 -3.99
N ALA A 153 -8.32 -19.22 -3.89
CA ALA A 153 -7.44 -18.56 -2.93
C ALA A 153 -8.00 -17.18 -2.54
N ILE A 154 -7.61 -16.71 -1.37
CA ILE A 154 -7.93 -15.36 -0.87
C ILE A 154 -6.64 -14.61 -0.58
N HIS A 155 -6.54 -13.37 -1.08
CA HIS A 155 -5.42 -12.47 -0.79
C HIS A 155 -5.93 -11.17 -0.17
N ALA A 156 -5.49 -10.86 1.03
CA ALA A 156 -5.75 -9.59 1.70
C ALA A 156 -4.70 -8.54 1.28
N ALA A 157 -5.11 -7.51 0.55
CA ALA A 157 -4.23 -6.39 0.18
C ALA A 157 -3.87 -5.50 1.38
N THR A 158 -4.67 -5.57 2.45
CA THR A 158 -4.51 -4.79 3.69
C THR A 158 -4.88 -5.64 4.90
N PRO A 159 -4.23 -5.44 6.07
CA PRO A 159 -4.51 -6.20 7.30
C PRO A 159 -5.68 -5.61 8.11
N GLY A 160 -6.62 -4.94 7.47
CA GLY A 160 -7.80 -4.36 8.10
C GLY A 160 -8.99 -5.33 8.20
N PRO A 161 -10.21 -4.81 8.42
CA PRO A 161 -11.42 -5.64 8.55
C PRO A 161 -11.69 -6.56 7.36
N MET A 162 -11.46 -6.09 6.13
CA MET A 162 -11.58 -6.92 4.93
C MET A 162 -10.57 -8.06 4.92
N GLY A 163 -9.31 -7.77 5.29
CA GLY A 163 -8.26 -8.78 5.38
C GLY A 163 -8.53 -9.83 6.46
N LEU A 164 -9.00 -9.41 7.63
CA LEU A 164 -9.38 -10.31 8.71
C LEU A 164 -10.57 -11.20 8.33
N ALA A 165 -11.59 -10.61 7.71
CA ALA A 165 -12.75 -11.35 7.22
C ALA A 165 -12.35 -12.37 6.13
N GLY A 166 -11.45 -11.98 5.21
CA GLY A 166 -10.91 -12.87 4.20
C GLY A 166 -10.14 -14.04 4.80
N MET A 167 -9.31 -13.80 5.81
CA MET A 167 -8.62 -14.86 6.55
C MET A 167 -9.60 -15.83 7.21
N LEU A 168 -10.66 -15.33 7.85
CA LEU A 168 -11.67 -16.18 8.48
C LEU A 168 -12.40 -17.04 7.45
N VAL A 169 -12.84 -16.47 6.33
CA VAL A 169 -13.48 -17.19 5.23
C VAL A 169 -12.53 -18.23 4.62
N ALA A 170 -11.27 -17.88 4.39
CA ALA A 170 -10.25 -18.82 3.91
C ALA A 170 -10.11 -20.01 4.85
N ARG A 171 -10.04 -19.77 6.17
CA ARG A 171 -9.96 -20.84 7.18
C ARG A 171 -11.20 -21.74 7.20
N VAL A 172 -12.40 -21.14 7.14
CA VAL A 172 -13.66 -21.90 7.10
C VAL A 172 -13.73 -22.81 5.88
N LEU A 173 -13.37 -22.27 4.71
CA LEU A 173 -13.41 -22.98 3.45
C LEU A 173 -12.16 -23.85 3.19
N GLY A 174 -11.10 -23.71 4.01
CA GLY A 174 -9.81 -24.38 3.81
C GLY A 174 -9.09 -23.94 2.55
N LEU A 175 -9.23 -22.67 2.18
CA LEU A 175 -8.55 -22.08 1.06
C LEU A 175 -7.18 -21.51 1.49
N PRO A 176 -6.18 -21.48 0.60
CA PRO A 176 -4.96 -20.75 0.82
C PRO A 176 -5.23 -19.26 1.08
N PHE A 177 -4.45 -18.67 1.99
CA PHE A 177 -4.56 -17.27 2.36
C PHE A 177 -3.24 -16.53 2.17
N ALA A 178 -3.24 -15.51 1.34
CA ALA A 178 -2.11 -14.60 1.17
C ALA A 178 -2.43 -13.22 1.75
N ILE A 179 -1.41 -12.44 2.10
CA ILE A 179 -1.58 -11.08 2.60
C ILE A 179 -0.44 -10.18 2.13
N THR A 180 -0.75 -8.90 1.87
CA THR A 180 0.25 -7.88 1.52
C THR A 180 0.53 -6.95 2.70
N HIS A 181 1.81 -6.79 3.04
CA HIS A 181 2.31 -5.72 3.91
C HIS A 181 2.55 -4.46 3.07
N SER A 182 1.55 -3.61 2.92
CA SER A 182 1.63 -2.39 2.10
C SER A 182 1.87 -1.11 2.90
N THR A 183 1.73 -1.14 4.22
CA THR A 183 1.84 0.04 5.10
C THR A 183 2.42 -0.35 6.46
N GLN A 184 3.39 0.41 6.95
CA GLN A 184 3.97 0.26 8.29
C GLN A 184 2.99 0.80 9.36
N LEU A 185 1.86 0.10 9.57
CA LEU A 185 0.72 0.57 10.37
C LEU A 185 1.13 0.97 11.80
N ALA A 186 2.00 0.21 12.45
CA ALA A 186 2.46 0.53 13.81
C ALA A 186 3.22 1.85 13.88
N ARG A 187 4.18 2.07 12.95
CA ARG A 187 4.91 3.35 12.85
C ARG A 187 3.98 4.50 12.51
N TYR A 188 3.02 4.24 11.64
CA TYR A 188 2.00 5.19 11.26
C TYR A 188 1.10 5.56 12.44
N THR A 189 0.62 4.57 13.22
CA THR A 189 -0.16 4.78 14.43
C THR A 189 0.63 5.61 15.44
N LEU A 190 1.89 5.29 15.68
CA LEU A 190 2.74 6.05 16.59
C LEU A 190 2.91 7.51 16.14
N ALA A 191 3.14 7.74 14.85
CA ALA A 191 3.32 9.08 14.30
C ALA A 191 2.05 9.95 14.40
N LEU A 192 0.88 9.33 14.27
CA LEU A 192 -0.41 10.03 14.34
C LEU A 192 -0.90 10.28 15.76
N THR A 193 -0.74 9.31 16.64
CA THR A 193 -1.35 9.34 17.99
C THR A 193 -0.34 9.69 19.08
N GLY A 194 0.96 9.43 18.86
CA GLY A 194 1.98 9.48 19.89
C GLY A 194 1.88 8.33 20.91
N ASP A 195 0.89 7.44 20.78
CA ASP A 195 0.62 6.37 21.71
C ASP A 195 1.40 5.09 21.35
N ARG A 196 2.37 4.75 22.21
CA ARG A 196 3.20 3.55 22.04
C ARG A 196 2.42 2.26 22.27
N LEU A 197 1.47 2.25 23.19
CA LEU A 197 0.68 1.05 23.46
C LEU A 197 -0.24 0.73 22.29
N ALA A 198 -0.89 1.75 21.71
CA ALA A 198 -1.68 1.59 20.50
C ALA A 198 -0.83 1.08 19.33
N ALA A 199 0.37 1.64 19.12
CA ALA A 199 1.28 1.21 18.09
C ALA A 199 1.73 -0.25 18.27
N GLU A 200 2.06 -0.66 19.50
CA GLU A 200 2.42 -2.06 19.81
C GLU A 200 1.26 -3.03 19.61
N ALA A 201 0.04 -2.64 19.98
CA ALA A 201 -1.16 -3.44 19.74
C ALA A 201 -1.41 -3.64 18.24
N VAL A 202 -1.26 -2.57 17.42
CA VAL A 202 -1.36 -2.65 15.97
C VAL A 202 -0.25 -3.52 15.39
N ARG A 203 0.98 -3.40 15.89
CA ARG A 203 2.10 -4.26 15.46
C ARG A 203 1.79 -5.72 15.76
N ALA A 204 1.41 -6.03 16.99
CA ALA A 204 1.14 -7.40 17.41
C ALA A 204 -0.01 -8.04 16.62
N SER A 205 -1.11 -7.30 16.40
CA SER A 205 -2.26 -7.79 15.62
C SER A 205 -1.91 -8.01 14.15
N SER A 206 -1.16 -7.10 13.55
CA SER A 206 -0.70 -7.24 12.15
C SER A 206 0.26 -8.42 11.99
N THR A 207 1.26 -8.54 12.88
CA THR A 207 2.22 -9.66 12.86
C THR A 207 1.50 -10.99 13.08
N TRP A 208 0.51 -11.03 13.99
CA TRP A 208 -0.31 -12.22 14.18
C TRP A 208 -1.04 -12.61 12.88
N LEU A 209 -1.65 -11.65 12.19
CA LEU A 209 -2.37 -11.91 10.94
C LEU A 209 -1.42 -12.37 9.83
N TYR A 210 -0.23 -11.79 9.71
CA TYR A 210 0.80 -12.24 8.75
C TYR A 210 1.25 -13.67 9.02
N LYS A 211 1.38 -14.09 10.29
CA LYS A 211 1.71 -15.48 10.67
C LYS A 211 0.62 -16.49 10.26
N GLN A 212 -0.63 -16.03 10.09
CA GLN A 212 -1.71 -16.90 9.59
C GLN A 212 -1.65 -17.14 8.08
N ALA A 213 -0.90 -16.33 7.33
CA ALA A 213 -0.84 -16.43 5.89
C ALA A 213 0.08 -17.55 5.40
N ASP A 214 -0.25 -18.11 4.25
CA ASP A 214 0.58 -19.05 3.51
C ASP A 214 1.66 -18.29 2.72
N LEU A 215 1.33 -17.11 2.18
CA LEU A 215 2.28 -16.17 1.58
C LEU A 215 2.08 -14.76 2.12
N VAL A 216 3.19 -14.06 2.33
CA VAL A 216 3.21 -12.64 2.75
C VAL A 216 3.95 -11.82 1.69
N PHE A 217 3.23 -10.91 1.07
CA PHE A 217 3.78 -10.03 0.04
C PHE A 217 4.25 -8.71 0.64
N THR A 218 5.38 -8.20 0.17
CA THR A 218 5.94 -6.91 0.59
C THR A 218 6.60 -6.20 -0.59
N PRO A 219 6.60 -4.86 -0.63
CA PRO A 219 7.07 -4.15 -1.83
C PRO A 219 8.59 -4.03 -1.94
N THR A 220 9.36 -4.23 -0.86
CA THR A 220 10.81 -4.00 -0.83
C THR A 220 11.55 -5.05 0.03
N ALA A 221 12.84 -5.25 -0.24
CA ALA A 221 13.68 -6.18 0.50
C ALA A 221 13.87 -5.75 1.96
N LEU A 222 14.08 -4.47 2.22
CA LEU A 222 14.21 -3.93 3.59
C LEU A 222 12.97 -4.26 4.45
N ILE A 223 11.78 -4.16 3.86
CA ILE A 223 10.54 -4.50 4.58
C ILE A 223 10.46 -6.02 4.78
N ALA A 224 10.89 -6.83 3.80
CA ALA A 224 10.95 -8.29 3.94
C ALA A 224 11.86 -8.71 5.10
N GLU A 225 13.06 -8.12 5.21
CA GLU A 225 13.99 -8.34 6.32
C GLU A 225 13.37 -7.95 7.67
N GLY A 226 12.65 -6.80 7.72
CA GLY A 226 11.93 -6.36 8.91
C GLY A 226 10.86 -7.35 9.34
N LEU A 227 10.06 -7.90 8.41
CA LEU A 227 9.04 -8.91 8.69
C LEU A 227 9.67 -10.23 9.18
N ALA A 228 10.79 -10.67 8.58
CA ALA A 228 11.53 -11.84 9.02
C ALA A 228 12.06 -11.66 10.45
N ALA A 229 12.58 -10.46 10.79
CA ALA A 229 13.01 -10.12 12.14
C ALA A 229 11.84 -10.11 13.17
N GLU A 230 10.60 -9.85 12.72
CA GLU A 230 9.38 -9.97 13.53
C GLU A 230 8.87 -11.42 13.66
N GLY A 231 9.58 -12.38 13.07
CA GLY A 231 9.28 -13.80 13.16
C GLY A 231 8.25 -14.30 12.16
N ILE A 232 8.16 -13.66 10.99
CA ILE A 232 7.51 -14.20 9.80
C ILE A 232 8.54 -15.11 9.09
N ASP A 233 8.12 -16.30 8.71
CA ASP A 233 8.94 -17.25 7.99
C ASP A 233 9.44 -16.65 6.66
N PRO A 234 10.76 -16.52 6.44
CA PRO A 234 11.31 -15.97 5.21
C PRO A 234 10.86 -16.70 3.94
N ASP A 235 10.63 -18.02 4.04
CA ASP A 235 10.19 -18.83 2.91
C ASP A 235 8.77 -18.50 2.44
N LYS A 236 7.98 -17.82 3.28
CA LYS A 236 6.65 -17.31 2.94
C LYS A 236 6.65 -15.89 2.39
N ILE A 237 7.77 -15.18 2.48
CA ILE A 237 7.83 -13.76 2.05
C ILE A 237 8.13 -13.71 0.55
N ARG A 238 7.35 -12.89 -0.17
CA ARG A 238 7.52 -12.63 -1.60
C ARG A 238 7.58 -11.13 -1.86
N ILE A 239 8.44 -10.71 -2.78
CA ILE A 239 8.50 -9.31 -3.18
C ILE A 239 7.41 -9.04 -4.23
N PHE A 240 6.50 -8.14 -3.90
CA PHE A 240 5.48 -7.61 -4.79
C PHE A 240 5.71 -6.11 -4.95
N GLY A 241 6.59 -5.76 -5.89
CA GLY A 241 6.96 -4.38 -6.20
C GLY A 241 5.81 -3.56 -6.78
N ARG A 242 6.18 -2.44 -7.41
CA ARG A 242 5.22 -1.54 -8.07
C ARG A 242 5.75 -1.16 -9.45
N GLY A 243 4.88 -1.18 -10.42
CA GLY A 243 5.13 -0.57 -11.72
C GLY A 243 4.99 0.95 -11.68
N VAL A 244 5.46 1.61 -12.70
CA VAL A 244 5.24 3.04 -12.92
C VAL A 244 4.70 3.28 -14.33
N ASP A 245 3.74 4.21 -14.45
CA ASP A 245 3.20 4.60 -15.76
C ASP A 245 4.13 5.63 -16.43
N THR A 246 5.12 5.14 -17.15
CA THR A 246 6.13 5.97 -17.84
C THR A 246 5.57 6.75 -19.03
N ARG A 247 4.34 6.47 -19.50
CA ARG A 247 3.64 7.26 -20.51
C ARG A 247 2.95 8.46 -19.91
N ARG A 248 2.42 8.27 -18.70
CA ARG A 248 1.79 9.33 -17.91
C ARG A 248 2.82 10.27 -17.32
N PHE A 249 3.83 9.72 -16.65
CA PHE A 249 4.94 10.44 -16.04
C PHE A 249 6.10 10.47 -17.01
N ASP A 250 6.14 11.53 -17.82
CA ASP A 250 7.08 11.70 -18.93
C ASP A 250 7.62 13.13 -18.96
N PRO A 251 8.92 13.34 -19.19
CA PRO A 251 9.52 14.68 -19.30
C PRO A 251 8.83 15.59 -20.33
N SER A 252 8.26 15.03 -21.40
CA SER A 252 7.52 15.78 -22.43
C SER A 252 6.25 16.47 -21.90
N ARG A 253 5.79 16.09 -20.72
CA ARG A 253 4.66 16.74 -20.03
C ARG A 253 5.03 18.07 -19.37
N ARG A 254 6.31 18.48 -19.44
CA ARG A 254 6.77 19.77 -18.91
C ARG A 254 5.93 20.90 -19.46
N SER A 255 5.34 21.68 -18.56
CA SER A 255 4.47 22.82 -18.89
C SER A 255 5.15 24.12 -18.54
N TRP A 256 5.38 24.96 -19.55
CA TRP A 256 5.90 26.31 -19.34
C TRP A 256 5.00 27.13 -18.38
N PHE A 257 3.68 27.02 -18.54
CA PHE A 257 2.71 27.71 -17.68
C PHE A 257 2.78 27.24 -16.22
N ALA A 258 2.83 25.93 -16.00
CA ALA A 258 2.97 25.35 -14.65
C ALA A 258 4.27 25.83 -14.02
N ARG A 259 5.40 25.73 -14.75
CA ARG A 259 6.70 26.16 -14.22
C ARG A 259 6.71 27.67 -13.88
N ARG A 260 6.25 28.53 -14.77
CA ARG A 260 6.24 29.97 -14.52
C ARG A 260 5.33 30.36 -13.34
N ALA A 261 4.21 29.68 -13.16
CA ALA A 261 3.34 29.89 -12.00
C ALA A 261 4.00 29.48 -10.68
N LEU A 262 4.92 28.49 -10.70
CA LEU A 262 5.58 27.95 -9.52
C LEU A 262 6.90 28.67 -9.21
N THR A 263 7.69 29.07 -10.23
CA THR A 263 9.04 29.64 -10.03
C THR A 263 9.10 31.15 -10.17
N ARG A 264 8.24 31.78 -10.95
CA ARG A 264 8.28 33.18 -11.40
C ARG A 264 9.48 33.51 -12.31
N ASP A 265 10.67 33.00 -12.04
CA ASP A 265 11.91 33.21 -12.78
C ASP A 265 12.38 31.89 -13.40
N ALA A 266 13.02 31.96 -14.57
CA ALA A 266 13.51 30.78 -15.28
C ALA A 266 14.63 30.06 -14.51
N ASP A 267 15.51 30.82 -13.85
CA ASP A 267 16.71 30.32 -13.15
C ASP A 267 16.43 29.73 -11.76
N THR A 268 15.17 29.79 -11.30
CA THR A 268 14.81 29.25 -9.99
C THR A 268 14.67 27.73 -10.05
N VAL A 269 15.43 27.02 -9.23
CA VAL A 269 15.31 25.56 -9.08
C VAL A 269 14.03 25.23 -8.31
N LEU A 270 13.21 24.37 -8.88
CA LEU A 270 11.94 23.94 -8.30
C LEU A 270 12.07 22.56 -7.64
N VAL A 271 12.02 22.54 -6.33
CA VAL A 271 11.91 21.32 -5.53
C VAL A 271 10.42 20.95 -5.42
N LEU A 272 10.10 19.69 -5.62
CA LEU A 272 8.74 19.16 -5.52
C LEU A 272 8.65 18.10 -4.43
N VAL A 273 7.59 18.14 -3.66
CA VAL A 273 7.13 17.02 -2.82
C VAL A 273 5.67 16.72 -3.14
N VAL A 274 5.35 15.45 -3.28
CA VAL A 274 3.99 14.95 -3.48
C VAL A 274 3.73 13.91 -2.41
N ALA A 275 2.87 14.24 -1.45
CA ALA A 275 2.58 13.33 -0.35
C ALA A 275 1.28 13.75 0.34
N ARG A 276 0.72 12.84 1.15
CA ARG A 276 -0.24 13.22 2.16
C ARG A 276 0.42 14.20 3.15
N LEU A 277 -0.29 15.27 3.50
CA LEU A 277 0.22 16.28 4.43
C LEU A 277 0.04 15.80 5.88
N SER A 278 0.99 14.99 6.34
CA SER A 278 1.02 14.42 7.68
C SER A 278 2.44 14.47 8.24
N LYS A 279 2.54 14.45 9.56
CA LYS A 279 3.80 14.72 10.28
C LYS A 279 4.94 13.74 9.90
N GLU A 280 4.60 12.47 9.70
CA GLU A 280 5.58 11.41 9.35
C GLU A 280 6.23 11.60 7.96
N LYS A 281 5.62 12.43 7.10
CA LYS A 281 6.19 12.73 5.77
C LYS A 281 7.33 13.75 5.82
N GLY A 282 7.52 14.44 6.94
CA GLY A 282 8.66 15.33 7.16
C GLY A 282 8.67 16.58 6.28
N ILE A 283 7.51 17.02 5.77
CA ILE A 283 7.43 18.18 4.87
C ILE A 283 7.87 19.47 5.57
N ASP A 284 7.65 19.58 6.87
CA ASP A 284 8.11 20.67 7.73
C ASP A 284 9.63 20.81 7.69
N ARG A 285 10.37 19.68 7.73
CA ARG A 285 11.84 19.63 7.64
C ARG A 285 12.32 19.98 6.24
N LEU A 286 11.59 19.55 5.19
CA LEU A 286 11.91 19.94 3.83
C LEU A 286 11.75 21.45 3.61
N ILE A 287 10.72 22.08 4.19
CA ILE A 287 10.57 23.54 4.16
C ILE A 287 11.79 24.22 4.79
N ASP A 288 12.24 23.73 5.95
CA ASP A 288 13.43 24.26 6.62
C ASP A 288 14.69 24.08 5.78
N ALA A 289 14.89 22.90 5.19
CA ALA A 289 16.03 22.61 4.33
C ALA A 289 16.08 23.54 3.10
N VAL A 290 14.96 23.73 2.41
CA VAL A 290 14.88 24.62 1.24
C VAL A 290 15.11 26.08 1.66
N ASN A 291 14.61 26.50 2.83
CA ASN A 291 14.88 27.83 3.38
C ASN A 291 16.37 28.03 3.74
N MET A 292 17.08 26.99 4.23
CA MET A 292 18.52 27.06 4.47
C MET A 292 19.28 27.32 3.17
N VAL A 293 19.02 26.53 2.12
CA VAL A 293 19.64 26.71 0.80
C VAL A 293 19.31 28.08 0.20
N ALA A 294 18.08 28.59 0.40
CA ALA A 294 17.69 29.92 -0.09
C ALA A 294 18.42 31.05 0.67
N ARG A 295 18.67 30.93 1.99
CA ARG A 295 19.40 31.90 2.79
C ARG A 295 20.89 32.00 2.37
N ASP A 296 21.45 30.90 1.85
CA ASP A 296 22.81 30.89 1.30
C ASP A 296 22.89 31.55 -0.09
N GLY A 297 21.82 32.20 -0.55
CA GLY A 297 21.76 33.00 -1.77
C GLY A 297 21.33 32.24 -3.02
N HIS A 298 20.96 30.97 -2.91
CA HIS A 298 20.53 30.16 -4.05
C HIS A 298 19.03 30.41 -4.41
N LYS A 299 18.75 30.50 -5.71
CA LYS A 299 17.37 30.62 -6.21
C LYS A 299 16.66 29.27 -6.21
N VAL A 300 16.02 28.94 -5.12
CA VAL A 300 15.30 27.68 -4.92
C VAL A 300 13.89 27.91 -4.38
N ARG A 301 12.92 27.13 -4.83
CA ARG A 301 11.52 27.15 -4.35
C ARG A 301 11.00 25.75 -4.14
N LEU A 302 10.02 25.63 -3.24
CA LEU A 302 9.34 24.38 -2.96
C LEU A 302 7.88 24.46 -3.45
N ALA A 303 7.46 23.42 -4.18
CA ALA A 303 6.06 23.12 -4.48
C ALA A 303 5.63 21.89 -3.69
N ILE A 304 4.51 22.00 -2.99
CA ILE A 304 3.95 20.94 -2.14
C ILE A 304 2.61 20.54 -2.73
N VAL A 305 2.46 19.27 -3.12
CA VAL A 305 1.20 18.70 -3.63
C VAL A 305 0.67 17.71 -2.63
N GLY A 306 -0.58 17.85 -2.27
CA GLY A 306 -1.28 16.96 -1.36
C GLY A 306 -2.26 17.66 -0.43
N ASP A 307 -2.88 16.87 0.43
CA ASP A 307 -3.75 17.30 1.51
C ASP A 307 -3.58 16.39 2.72
N GLY A 308 -4.02 16.84 3.89
CA GLY A 308 -3.94 16.03 5.10
C GLY A 308 -3.94 16.84 6.39
N PRO A 309 -3.86 16.16 7.54
CA PRO A 309 -4.03 16.77 8.87
C PRO A 309 -2.98 17.85 9.21
N ALA A 310 -1.82 17.84 8.59
CA ALA A 310 -0.77 18.84 8.82
C ALA A 310 -0.93 20.10 7.96
N ARG A 311 -1.95 20.18 7.08
CA ARG A 311 -2.14 21.29 6.14
C ARG A 311 -2.07 22.67 6.79
N ALA A 312 -2.88 22.90 7.83
CA ALA A 312 -2.94 24.21 8.50
C ALA A 312 -1.59 24.62 9.11
N ALA A 313 -0.86 23.67 9.72
CA ALA A 313 0.47 23.95 10.26
C ALA A 313 1.50 24.26 9.18
N LEU A 314 1.42 23.58 8.03
CA LEU A 314 2.30 23.85 6.88
C LEU A 314 1.95 25.19 6.22
N GLU A 315 0.68 25.54 6.08
CA GLU A 315 0.23 26.84 5.57
C GLU A 315 0.77 28.00 6.44
N ALA A 316 0.65 27.88 7.77
CA ALA A 316 1.22 28.87 8.68
C ALA A 316 2.74 29.00 8.55
N LYS A 317 3.45 27.89 8.36
CA LYS A 317 4.91 27.89 8.14
C LYS A 317 5.31 28.53 6.80
N LEU A 318 4.41 28.53 5.82
CA LEU A 318 4.61 29.08 4.48
C LEU A 318 4.18 30.53 4.32
N GLU A 319 3.50 31.15 5.29
CA GLU A 319 2.80 32.43 5.17
C GLU A 319 3.69 33.58 4.63
N HIS A 320 4.98 33.58 4.99
CA HIS A 320 5.94 34.60 4.54
C HIS A 320 6.96 34.06 3.54
N SER A 321 6.71 32.86 2.97
CA SER A 321 7.63 32.22 2.04
C SER A 321 7.17 32.38 0.57
N GLN A 322 8.10 32.10 -0.34
CA GLN A 322 7.80 32.02 -1.77
C GLN A 322 7.38 30.62 -2.23
N HIS A 323 7.29 29.67 -1.30
CA HIS A 323 6.90 28.29 -1.55
C HIS A 323 5.39 28.20 -1.87
N LYS A 324 4.97 27.08 -2.45
CA LYS A 324 3.56 26.91 -2.89
C LYS A 324 2.97 25.61 -2.36
N LEU A 325 1.84 25.73 -1.68
CA LEU A 325 0.96 24.60 -1.37
C LEU A 325 -0.14 24.54 -2.44
N LEU A 326 -0.16 23.46 -3.23
CA LEU A 326 -0.98 23.34 -4.43
C LEU A 326 -2.28 22.56 -4.20
N GLY A 327 -2.46 21.96 -3.02
CA GLY A 327 -3.56 21.04 -2.73
C GLY A 327 -3.41 19.68 -3.42
N PRO A 328 -4.41 18.81 -3.30
CA PRO A 328 -4.38 17.48 -3.91
C PRO A 328 -4.49 17.56 -5.43
N MET A 329 -3.72 16.74 -6.13
CA MET A 329 -3.73 16.66 -7.59
C MET A 329 -3.66 15.22 -8.06
N VAL A 330 -4.30 14.94 -9.17
CA VAL A 330 -4.29 13.64 -9.86
C VAL A 330 -4.23 13.82 -11.37
N GLY A 331 -3.98 12.73 -12.08
CA GLY A 331 -4.09 12.71 -13.54
C GLY A 331 -3.06 13.58 -14.27
N PRO A 332 -3.43 14.15 -15.43
CA PRO A 332 -2.51 14.92 -16.28
C PRO A 332 -1.93 16.16 -15.60
N ARG A 333 -2.68 16.78 -14.66
CA ARG A 333 -2.20 17.96 -13.92
C ARG A 333 -1.04 17.60 -13.00
N LEU A 334 -1.13 16.47 -12.31
CA LEU A 334 -0.05 15.97 -11.46
C LEU A 334 1.19 15.63 -12.29
N ALA A 335 1.02 14.95 -13.42
CA ALA A 335 2.11 14.61 -14.33
C ALA A 335 2.83 15.86 -14.88
N ALA A 336 2.07 16.92 -15.22
CA ALA A 336 2.66 18.18 -15.66
C ALA A 336 3.45 18.88 -14.54
N VAL A 337 3.02 18.79 -13.28
CA VAL A 337 3.75 19.34 -12.13
C VAL A 337 5.06 18.58 -11.91
N PHE A 338 5.04 17.24 -11.94
CA PHE A 338 6.26 16.43 -11.86
C PHE A 338 7.26 16.83 -12.97
N ALA A 339 6.83 16.77 -14.22
CA ALA A 339 7.71 17.10 -15.36
C ALA A 339 8.21 18.55 -15.35
N SER A 340 7.55 19.46 -14.62
CA SER A 340 7.94 20.87 -14.51
C SER A 340 8.87 21.15 -13.32
N ALA A 341 9.09 20.19 -12.43
CA ALA A 341 10.05 20.29 -11.33
C ALA A 341 11.47 19.98 -11.78
N ASP A 342 12.44 20.31 -10.93
CA ASP A 342 13.87 20.09 -11.18
C ASP A 342 14.45 19.05 -10.21
N ILE A 343 13.90 18.94 -9.00
CA ILE A 343 14.30 18.00 -7.96
C ILE A 343 13.03 17.51 -7.26
N PHE A 344 12.94 16.23 -7.01
CA PHE A 344 11.93 15.66 -6.11
C PHE A 344 12.56 15.30 -4.77
N CYS A 345 11.91 15.63 -3.66
CA CYS A 345 12.39 15.25 -2.33
C CYS A 345 11.25 14.71 -1.49
N LEU A 346 11.42 13.51 -0.90
CA LEU A 346 10.46 12.90 0.02
C LEU A 346 11.16 12.46 1.31
N PRO A 347 11.20 13.30 2.36
CA PRO A 347 11.91 13.01 3.61
C PRO A 347 11.11 12.12 4.57
N SER A 348 10.39 11.15 4.03
CA SER A 348 9.54 10.23 4.81
C SER A 348 10.33 9.03 5.33
N MET A 349 10.14 8.71 6.63
CA MET A 349 10.76 7.57 7.29
C MET A 349 9.85 6.33 7.38
N THR A 350 8.62 6.41 6.85
CA THR A 350 7.58 5.39 7.06
C THR A 350 7.04 4.79 5.76
N GLU A 351 7.62 5.15 4.62
CA GLU A 351 7.23 4.56 3.35
C GLU A 351 7.61 3.07 3.30
N THR A 352 6.77 2.30 2.64
CA THR A 352 7.09 0.90 2.32
C THR A 352 7.69 0.74 0.92
N LEU A 353 7.47 1.72 0.04
CA LEU A 353 8.05 1.78 -1.30
C LEU A 353 8.21 3.22 -1.79
N GLY A 354 7.14 4.05 -1.71
CA GLY A 354 7.15 5.43 -2.21
C GLY A 354 6.87 5.54 -3.72
N GLN A 355 5.66 5.19 -4.14
CA GLN A 355 5.22 5.27 -5.54
C GLN A 355 5.54 6.60 -6.21
N VAL A 356 5.40 7.72 -5.48
CA VAL A 356 5.68 9.07 -5.96
C VAL A 356 7.16 9.30 -6.31
N ALA A 357 8.09 8.57 -5.70
CA ALA A 357 9.50 8.61 -6.05
C ALA A 357 9.76 7.96 -7.42
N LEU A 358 9.03 6.88 -7.75
CA LEU A 358 9.09 6.27 -9.08
C LEU A 358 8.48 7.19 -10.13
N GLU A 359 7.38 7.87 -9.82
CA GLU A 359 6.70 8.85 -10.69
C GLU A 359 7.62 10.06 -10.97
N ALA A 360 8.37 10.52 -9.97
CA ALA A 360 9.37 11.58 -10.11
C ALA A 360 10.50 11.16 -11.05
N GLN A 361 11.12 10.01 -10.82
CA GLN A 361 12.18 9.48 -11.66
C GLN A 361 11.68 9.21 -13.09
N ALA A 362 10.46 8.70 -13.25
CA ALA A 362 9.83 8.53 -14.56
C ALA A 362 9.63 9.87 -15.29
N SER A 363 9.41 10.96 -14.55
CA SER A 363 9.34 12.31 -15.11
C SER A 363 10.71 12.94 -15.41
N GLY A 364 11.80 12.19 -15.24
CA GLY A 364 13.15 12.63 -15.55
C GLY A 364 13.74 13.61 -14.54
N ILE A 365 13.34 13.55 -13.27
CA ILE A 365 13.85 14.42 -12.21
C ILE A 365 14.56 13.61 -11.12
N PRO A 366 15.75 14.04 -10.66
CA PRO A 366 16.48 13.37 -9.61
C PRO A 366 15.70 13.39 -8.30
N THR A 367 15.85 12.33 -7.52
CA THR A 367 15.04 12.10 -6.32
C THR A 367 15.92 12.08 -5.07
N ILE A 368 15.58 12.88 -4.05
CA ILE A 368 16.25 12.89 -2.74
C ILE A 368 15.36 12.14 -1.74
N VAL A 369 15.96 11.17 -1.05
CA VAL A 369 15.30 10.34 -0.03
C VAL A 369 16.25 10.12 1.15
N PRO A 370 15.74 9.88 2.38
CA PRO A 370 16.60 9.52 3.49
C PRO A 370 17.21 8.13 3.28
N ARG A 371 18.48 7.98 3.69
CA ARG A 371 19.18 6.70 3.79
C ARG A 371 18.45 5.78 4.78
N ASP A 372 18.68 4.49 4.70
CA ASP A 372 18.13 3.47 5.60
C ASP A 372 16.59 3.43 5.65
N THR A 373 15.97 3.72 4.51
CA THR A 373 14.52 3.63 4.31
C THR A 373 14.19 2.76 3.10
N ALA A 374 12.97 2.25 3.05
CA ALA A 374 12.48 1.54 1.86
C ALA A 374 12.43 2.42 0.60
N LEU A 375 12.42 3.76 0.77
CA LEU A 375 12.58 4.71 -0.32
C LEU A 375 13.97 4.63 -0.97
N ALA A 376 15.02 4.41 -0.17
CA ALA A 376 16.39 4.33 -0.66
C ALA A 376 16.58 3.18 -1.68
N GLU A 377 15.86 2.08 -1.54
CA GLU A 377 15.87 1.00 -2.54
C GLU A 377 15.35 1.43 -3.93
N GLN A 378 14.61 2.53 -4.00
CA GLN A 378 14.04 3.04 -5.26
C GLN A 378 14.96 4.04 -5.96
N VAL A 379 16.04 4.45 -5.31
CA VAL A 379 16.96 5.49 -5.78
C VAL A 379 18.39 4.95 -5.76
N ILE A 380 19.08 5.00 -6.88
CA ILE A 380 20.50 4.65 -6.96
C ILE A 380 21.30 5.89 -6.56
N ASP A 381 21.91 5.85 -5.36
CA ASP A 381 22.64 6.97 -4.78
C ASP A 381 23.77 7.48 -5.71
N GLY A 382 23.81 8.79 -5.93
CA GLY A 382 24.75 9.44 -6.85
C GLY A 382 24.45 9.25 -8.34
N VAL A 383 23.46 8.41 -8.72
CA VAL A 383 23.13 8.10 -10.12
C VAL A 383 21.73 8.59 -10.50
N THR A 384 20.68 8.12 -9.80
CA THR A 384 19.29 8.53 -10.09
C THR A 384 18.74 9.51 -9.06
N GLY A 385 19.50 9.79 -8.01
CA GLY A 385 19.17 10.69 -6.94
C GLY A 385 20.24 10.68 -5.86
N ILE A 386 19.92 11.24 -4.71
CA ILE A 386 20.83 11.36 -3.56
C ILE A 386 20.15 10.79 -2.31
N HIS A 387 20.88 9.97 -1.57
CA HIS A 387 20.47 9.56 -0.23
C HIS A 387 20.94 10.62 0.78
N ALA A 388 20.00 11.38 1.34
CA ALA A 388 20.28 12.23 2.49
C ALA A 388 20.65 11.35 3.70
N GLU A 389 21.64 11.76 4.48
CA GLU A 389 22.16 10.96 5.59
C GLU A 389 21.08 10.66 6.64
N SER A 390 20.19 11.61 6.86
CA SER A 390 18.98 11.44 7.63
C SER A 390 17.82 12.27 7.05
N ALA A 391 16.66 12.22 7.73
CA ALA A 391 15.54 13.11 7.39
C ALA A 391 15.59 14.45 8.14
N SER A 392 16.77 14.90 8.66
CA SER A 392 16.95 16.23 9.24
C SER A 392 16.90 17.32 8.17
N ALA A 393 16.63 18.56 8.55
CA ALA A 393 16.64 19.68 7.61
C ALA A 393 18.05 19.93 7.06
N GLU A 394 19.07 19.75 7.90
CA GLU A 394 20.48 19.93 7.59
C GLU A 394 20.94 18.92 6.52
N ASP A 395 20.64 17.64 6.73
CA ASP A 395 21.05 16.57 5.80
C ASP A 395 20.31 16.65 4.47
N ILE A 396 19.02 17.03 4.51
CA ILE A 396 18.24 17.30 3.29
C ILE A 396 18.82 18.51 2.54
N ALA A 397 19.20 19.59 3.25
CA ALA A 397 19.80 20.77 2.63
C ALA A 397 21.16 20.42 2.00
N ALA A 398 21.98 19.61 2.68
CA ALA A 398 23.25 19.12 2.14
C ALA A 398 23.06 18.29 0.87
N ALA A 399 22.02 17.44 0.81
CA ALA A 399 21.66 16.66 -0.39
C ALA A 399 21.09 17.53 -1.52
N LEU A 400 20.37 18.61 -1.20
CA LEU A 400 19.84 19.57 -2.18
C LEU A 400 20.92 20.39 -2.85
N LEU A 401 21.94 20.84 -2.10
CA LEU A 401 22.92 21.82 -2.52
C LEU A 401 23.63 21.47 -3.85
N PRO A 402 24.19 20.26 -4.06
CA PRO A 402 24.85 19.90 -5.31
C PRO A 402 23.90 19.92 -6.52
N LEU A 403 22.63 19.58 -6.32
CA LEU A 403 21.62 19.59 -7.39
C LEU A 403 21.08 21.00 -7.67
N VAL A 404 21.14 21.91 -6.69
CA VAL A 404 20.75 23.32 -6.86
C VAL A 404 21.84 24.11 -7.58
N THR A 405 23.11 23.84 -7.26
CA THR A 405 24.27 24.62 -7.75
C THR A 405 24.80 24.14 -9.09
N ASP A 406 24.67 22.86 -9.43
CA ASP A 406 25.14 22.26 -10.69
C ASP A 406 23.97 21.76 -11.55
N GLU A 407 23.58 22.56 -12.54
CA GLU A 407 22.52 22.23 -13.46
C GLU A 407 22.85 20.99 -14.32
N HIS A 408 24.10 20.87 -14.80
CA HIS A 408 24.52 19.73 -15.61
C HIS A 408 24.48 18.43 -14.82
N HIS A 409 24.90 18.48 -13.56
CA HIS A 409 24.80 17.31 -12.67
C HIS A 409 23.34 16.91 -12.45
N ARG A 410 22.46 17.88 -12.15
CA ARG A 410 21.03 17.68 -11.97
C ARG A 410 20.37 17.06 -13.20
N LEU A 411 20.66 17.58 -14.40
CA LEU A 411 20.09 17.07 -15.66
C LEU A 411 20.56 15.64 -15.95
N ARG A 412 21.86 15.35 -15.86
CA ARG A 412 22.39 13.98 -16.06
C ARG A 412 21.76 12.99 -15.08
N MET A 413 21.60 13.36 -13.82
CA MET A 413 20.98 12.51 -12.82
C MET A 413 19.49 12.27 -13.12
N GLY A 414 18.77 13.28 -13.63
CA GLY A 414 17.39 13.15 -14.10
C GLY A 414 17.25 12.23 -15.30
N GLU A 415 18.15 12.32 -16.27
CA GLU A 415 18.21 11.41 -17.43
C GLU A 415 18.46 9.97 -17.00
N ALA A 416 19.39 9.75 -16.09
CA ALA A 416 19.66 8.42 -15.52
C ALA A 416 18.47 7.88 -14.73
N ALA A 417 17.77 8.74 -13.99
CA ALA A 417 16.54 8.39 -13.28
C ALA A 417 15.45 7.92 -14.26
N ARG A 418 15.24 8.66 -15.35
CA ARG A 418 14.31 8.27 -16.42
C ARG A 418 14.68 6.94 -17.06
N ALA A 419 15.95 6.77 -17.45
CA ALA A 419 16.44 5.54 -18.05
C ALA A 419 16.22 4.32 -17.14
N SER A 420 16.48 4.46 -15.86
CA SER A 420 16.20 3.44 -14.85
C SER A 420 14.72 3.05 -14.82
N MET A 421 13.81 4.03 -14.86
CA MET A 421 12.37 3.75 -14.87
C MET A 421 11.87 3.10 -16.15
N MET A 422 12.50 3.39 -17.28
CA MET A 422 12.18 2.76 -18.57
C MET A 422 12.57 1.28 -18.64
N SER A 423 13.55 0.85 -17.83
CA SER A 423 13.99 -0.55 -17.74
C SER A 423 13.28 -1.34 -16.64
N ARG A 424 12.44 -0.70 -15.80
CA ARG A 424 11.70 -1.39 -14.73
C ARG A 424 10.54 -2.21 -15.30
N PRO A 425 10.14 -3.28 -14.58
CA PRO A 425 8.90 -4.00 -14.88
C PRO A 425 7.70 -3.05 -14.94
N THR A 426 6.86 -3.25 -15.94
CA THR A 426 5.59 -2.53 -16.08
C THR A 426 4.57 -3.02 -15.04
N TRP A 427 3.43 -2.35 -14.93
CA TRP A 427 2.34 -2.87 -14.11
C TRP A 427 1.85 -4.24 -14.57
N ASP A 428 1.89 -4.52 -15.89
CA ASP A 428 1.49 -5.80 -16.43
C ASP A 428 2.45 -6.91 -16.00
N ASP A 429 3.76 -6.65 -16.05
CA ASP A 429 4.79 -7.58 -15.57
C ASP A 429 4.69 -7.83 -14.06
N ILE A 430 4.40 -6.79 -13.27
CA ILE A 430 4.23 -6.89 -11.82
C ILE A 430 3.01 -7.76 -11.47
N PHE A 431 1.89 -7.60 -12.18
CA PHE A 431 0.70 -8.40 -11.92
C PHE A 431 0.81 -9.82 -12.47
N ALA A 432 1.51 -10.03 -13.58
CA ALA A 432 1.86 -11.35 -14.05
C ALA A 432 2.74 -12.09 -13.01
N GLY A 433 3.78 -11.44 -12.50
CA GLY A 433 4.62 -12.01 -11.44
C GLY A 433 3.87 -12.29 -10.14
N LEU A 434 2.83 -11.49 -9.80
CA LEU A 434 1.95 -11.80 -8.67
C LEU A 434 1.18 -13.11 -8.90
N VAL A 435 0.66 -13.31 -10.10
CA VAL A 435 -0.05 -14.53 -10.51
C VAL A 435 0.90 -15.75 -10.48
N ASP A 436 2.15 -15.58 -10.92
CA ASP A 436 3.15 -16.64 -10.85
C ASP A 436 3.40 -17.09 -9.40
N HIS A 437 3.46 -16.16 -8.45
CA HIS A 437 3.57 -16.49 -7.04
C HIS A 437 2.33 -17.22 -6.49
N TYR A 438 1.15 -17.00 -7.04
CA TYR A 438 -0.05 -17.74 -6.63
C TYR A 438 0.00 -19.22 -7.04
N ALA A 439 0.76 -19.58 -8.07
CA ALA A 439 0.99 -20.98 -8.41
C ALA A 439 1.66 -21.77 -7.25
N ASP A 440 2.41 -21.08 -6.38
CA ASP A 440 2.98 -21.69 -5.18
C ASP A 440 1.92 -22.01 -4.12
N LEU A 441 0.75 -21.32 -4.10
CA LEU A 441 -0.34 -21.59 -3.16
C LEU A 441 -1.02 -22.94 -3.42
N HIS A 442 -1.04 -23.42 -4.66
CA HIS A 442 -1.61 -24.74 -5.00
C HIS A 442 -0.70 -25.91 -4.62
N ARG A 443 0.62 -25.70 -4.55
CA ARG A 443 1.60 -26.76 -4.25
C ARG A 443 1.55 -27.23 -2.80
N ASP A 444 0.97 -26.41 -1.93
CA ASP A 444 0.97 -26.61 -0.50
C ASP A 444 -0.46 -26.85 0.04
N ASP A 445 -1.16 -27.88 -0.46
CA ASP A 445 -2.43 -28.31 0.16
C ASP A 445 -2.16 -28.65 1.64
N PRO A 446 -2.83 -27.96 2.61
CA PRO A 446 -2.63 -28.24 4.04
C PRO A 446 -2.90 -29.71 4.41
N VAL A 447 -3.73 -30.41 3.65
CA VAL A 447 -4.03 -31.84 3.84
C VAL A 447 -2.86 -32.68 3.36
N GLU A 448 -2.24 -32.33 2.23
CA GLU A 448 -1.03 -32.99 1.73
C GLU A 448 0.15 -32.79 2.69
N ARG A 449 0.36 -31.57 3.22
CA ARG A 449 1.35 -31.32 4.28
C ARG A 449 1.10 -32.13 5.55
N LEU A 450 -0.16 -32.22 5.98
CA LEU A 450 -0.51 -33.00 7.18
C LEU A 450 -0.33 -34.50 6.96
N MET A 451 -0.69 -35.00 5.77
CA MET A 451 -0.47 -36.39 5.39
C MET A 451 1.02 -36.69 5.22
N LEU A 452 1.79 -35.81 4.57
CA LEU A 452 3.24 -35.96 4.42
C LEU A 452 3.95 -35.95 5.79
N ARG A 453 3.58 -35.02 6.70
CA ARG A 453 4.10 -35.01 8.07
C ARG A 453 3.76 -36.28 8.82
N ARG A 454 2.53 -36.77 8.75
CA ARG A 454 2.13 -38.04 9.39
C ARG A 454 2.82 -39.23 8.77
N SER A 455 3.08 -39.24 7.47
CA SER A 455 3.82 -40.31 6.79
C SER A 455 5.30 -40.31 7.19
N ILE A 456 5.92 -39.13 7.32
CA ILE A 456 7.30 -38.96 7.82
C ILE A 456 7.37 -39.36 9.30
N GLU A 457 6.43 -38.89 10.15
CA GLU A 457 6.38 -39.26 11.57
C GLU A 457 6.09 -40.75 11.80
N ALA A 458 5.37 -41.39 10.86
CA ALA A 458 5.09 -42.83 10.88
C ALA A 458 6.19 -43.69 10.24
N GLY A 459 7.25 -43.06 9.69
CA GLY A 459 8.37 -43.80 9.07
C GLY A 459 8.00 -44.55 7.80
N VAL A 460 6.99 -44.09 7.07
CA VAL A 460 6.48 -44.69 5.82
C VAL A 460 7.12 -44.06 4.58
N LEU A 461 7.82 -42.92 4.74
CA LEU A 461 8.68 -42.27 3.72
C LEU A 461 10.05 -41.99 4.29
#